data_4dd53c01c33753d16aa83b2ac9aef001
#
_entry.id   4dd53c01c33753d16aa83b2ac9aef001
#
_cell.length_a   1.000
_cell.length_b   1.000
_cell.length_c   1.000
_cell.angle_alpha   90.00
_cell.angle_beta   90.00
_cell.angle_gamma   90.00
#
_symmetry.space_group_name_H-M   'P 1'
#
loop_
_entity.id
_entity.type
_entity.pdbx_description
1 polymer ?
#
loop_
_entity_poly.entity_id
_entity_poly.type
_entity_poly.pdbx_seq_one_letter_code
_entity_poly.pdbx_strand_id
1 'polypeptide(L)'
;KAIQPGVTTLALDKIAYEFIKDNGAHPSFLNYQVGNKKYAYSLCISVNDVVVHGLPGDLVLQEGDIISIDAGVYKNKFHADSAYTYGIGSVDAEVQKLMQVTKESLYLGLNQAQAGKRVGDVGNAVQVYTESLGYGVVRELVGHGVGKNLHESPEVPNYGRRGDGAKLKEGMVIAIEPMINLGKRQISVDKDGWTIRTIDRKASAHFEHTVGVTAAGPKALTTFAYIEEVLKTSTVLLNI
;
A
#
# COMPACT_ATOMS: atom_id res chain seq x y z
N LYS A 1 11.20 4.27 12.81
CA LYS A 1 12.18 5.15 13.51
C LYS A 1 13.21 5.75 12.54
N ALA A 2 13.58 5.06 11.45
CA ALA A 2 14.57 5.58 10.49
C ALA A 2 14.02 6.66 9.54
N ILE A 3 12.71 6.77 9.40
CA ILE A 3 12.05 7.76 8.55
C ILE A 3 12.13 9.12 9.26
N GLN A 4 12.92 10.04 8.68
CA GLN A 4 13.08 11.42 9.21
C GLN A 4 13.65 12.31 8.10
N PRO A 5 13.53 13.64 8.21
CA PRO A 5 14.17 14.57 7.29
C PRO A 5 15.69 14.31 7.19
N GLY A 6 16.24 14.44 5.98
CA GLY A 6 17.66 14.21 5.70
C GLY A 6 18.04 12.77 5.36
N VAL A 7 17.14 11.80 5.49
CA VAL A 7 17.39 10.40 5.11
C VAL A 7 17.02 10.19 3.65
N THR A 8 17.83 9.42 2.90
CA THR A 8 17.50 9.05 1.52
C THR A 8 16.57 7.83 1.49
N THR A 9 15.76 7.73 0.44
CA THR A 9 14.89 6.56 0.24
C THR A 9 15.72 5.27 0.07
N LEU A 10 16.92 5.35 -0.53
CA LEU A 10 17.84 4.22 -0.64
C LEU A 10 18.35 3.74 0.73
N ALA A 11 18.59 4.65 1.67
CA ALA A 11 19.00 4.26 3.03
C ALA A 11 17.90 3.48 3.75
N LEU A 12 16.63 3.85 3.54
CA LEU A 12 15.49 3.12 4.10
C LEU A 12 15.36 1.71 3.50
N ASP A 13 15.56 1.56 2.19
CA ASP A 13 15.55 0.27 1.51
C ASP A 13 16.62 -0.66 2.08
N LYS A 14 17.84 -0.14 2.28
CA LYS A 14 18.94 -0.90 2.85
C LYS A 14 18.65 -1.40 4.27
N ILE A 15 18.10 -0.54 5.13
CA ILE A 15 17.70 -0.90 6.49
C ILE A 15 16.64 -2.01 6.47
N ALA A 16 15.66 -1.91 5.57
CA ALA A 16 14.63 -2.93 5.44
C ALA A 16 15.18 -4.25 4.89
N TYR A 17 16.07 -4.20 3.90
CA TYR A 17 16.73 -5.39 3.39
C TYR A 17 17.47 -6.15 4.49
N GLU A 18 18.31 -5.46 5.26
CA GLU A 18 19.06 -6.03 6.36
C GLU A 18 18.12 -6.65 7.40
N PHE A 19 17.10 -5.91 7.82
CA PHE A 19 16.10 -6.39 8.79
C PHE A 19 15.36 -7.66 8.31
N ILE A 20 14.91 -7.68 7.05
CA ILE A 20 14.24 -8.85 6.46
C ILE A 20 15.19 -10.05 6.46
N LYS A 21 16.45 -9.87 6.06
CA LYS A 21 17.45 -10.95 6.00
C LYS A 21 17.81 -11.48 7.39
N ASP A 22 17.98 -10.61 8.38
CA ASP A 22 18.31 -10.96 9.76
C ASP A 22 17.21 -11.77 10.43
N ASN A 23 15.96 -11.58 9.96
CA ASN A 23 14.80 -12.37 10.42
C ASN A 23 14.57 -13.67 9.62
N GLY A 24 15.53 -14.11 8.80
CA GLY A 24 15.48 -15.36 8.03
C GLY A 24 14.38 -15.34 6.95
N ALA A 25 14.13 -14.18 6.38
CA ALA A 25 13.16 -13.95 5.31
C ALA A 25 13.84 -13.42 4.04
N HIS A 26 13.05 -13.21 2.98
CA HIS A 26 13.51 -12.62 1.73
C HIS A 26 12.56 -11.50 1.31
N PRO A 27 13.08 -10.34 0.80
CA PRO A 27 12.24 -9.31 0.22
C PRO A 27 11.54 -9.86 -1.03
N SER A 28 10.22 -9.74 -1.10
CA SER A 28 9.43 -10.28 -2.22
C SER A 28 9.62 -9.50 -3.51
N PHE A 29 9.90 -8.20 -3.42
CA PHE A 29 10.03 -7.33 -4.59
C PHE A 29 11.41 -7.44 -5.24
N LEU A 30 12.46 -7.74 -4.47
CA LEU A 30 13.82 -7.84 -5.00
C LEU A 30 13.91 -8.91 -6.09
N ASN A 31 14.31 -8.50 -7.29
CA ASN A 31 14.33 -9.31 -8.51
C ASN A 31 12.95 -9.73 -9.05
N TYR A 32 11.86 -9.13 -8.56
CA TYR A 32 10.55 -9.34 -9.16
C TYR A 32 10.58 -8.90 -10.63
N GLN A 33 10.05 -9.73 -11.51
CA GLN A 33 10.19 -9.54 -12.95
C GLN A 33 8.85 -9.20 -13.60
N VAL A 34 8.83 -8.11 -14.36
CA VAL A 34 7.73 -7.72 -15.24
C VAL A 34 8.27 -7.56 -16.66
N GLY A 35 7.88 -8.45 -17.56
CA GLY A 35 8.47 -8.50 -18.90
C GLY A 35 9.99 -8.72 -18.82
N ASN A 36 10.75 -7.79 -19.41
CA ASN A 36 12.22 -7.83 -19.41
C ASN A 36 12.87 -7.00 -18.29
N LYS A 37 12.06 -6.41 -17.39
CA LYS A 37 12.57 -5.56 -16.30
C LYS A 37 12.52 -6.31 -14.98
N LYS A 38 13.57 -6.17 -14.18
CA LYS A 38 13.64 -6.65 -12.80
C LYS A 38 13.61 -5.49 -11.84
N TYR A 39 12.82 -5.61 -10.79
CA TYR A 39 12.83 -4.65 -9.69
C TYR A 39 14.10 -4.84 -8.86
N ALA A 40 14.85 -3.78 -8.61
CA ALA A 40 16.21 -3.88 -8.05
C ALA A 40 16.26 -3.73 -6.52
N TYR A 41 15.13 -3.44 -5.87
CA TYR A 41 15.07 -3.03 -4.47
C TYR A 41 14.18 -3.94 -3.63
N SER A 42 14.27 -3.79 -2.31
CA SER A 42 13.50 -4.59 -1.34
C SER A 42 12.15 -4.00 -1.02
N LEU A 43 12.03 -2.68 -1.12
CA LEU A 43 10.82 -1.90 -0.86
C LEU A 43 10.38 -1.14 -2.11
N CYS A 44 9.08 -0.88 -2.23
CA CYS A 44 8.60 0.24 -3.03
C CYS A 44 8.46 1.46 -2.12
N ILE A 45 9.12 2.58 -2.48
CA ILE A 45 9.11 3.80 -1.69
C ILE A 45 8.58 4.95 -2.53
N SER A 46 7.36 5.38 -2.21
CA SER A 46 6.59 6.32 -2.99
C SER A 46 6.39 7.62 -2.21
N VAL A 47 6.95 8.73 -2.70
CA VAL A 47 6.95 10.03 -2.01
C VAL A 47 6.00 10.99 -2.74
N ASN A 48 5.14 11.67 -1.98
CA ASN A 48 4.22 12.72 -2.39
C ASN A 48 3.28 12.32 -3.55
N ASP A 49 3.60 12.70 -4.78
CA ASP A 49 2.81 12.44 -5.99
C ASP A 49 3.07 11.07 -6.62
N VAL A 50 3.99 10.30 -6.05
CA VAL A 50 4.19 8.89 -6.44
C VAL A 50 3.10 8.05 -5.79
N VAL A 51 2.32 7.37 -6.61
CA VAL A 51 1.22 6.50 -6.17
C VAL A 51 1.77 5.21 -5.56
N VAL A 52 2.52 4.44 -6.36
CA VAL A 52 3.16 3.18 -5.97
C VAL A 52 4.40 2.91 -6.82
N HIS A 53 5.12 1.86 -6.50
CA HIS A 53 6.29 1.33 -7.21
C HIS A 53 7.43 2.36 -7.36
N GLY A 54 7.48 3.36 -6.47
CA GLY A 54 8.58 4.32 -6.43
C GLY A 54 9.90 3.59 -6.14
N LEU A 55 10.92 3.91 -6.94
CA LEU A 55 12.26 3.32 -6.78
C LEU A 55 13.03 4.02 -5.66
N PRO A 56 13.55 3.27 -4.68
CA PRO A 56 14.53 3.80 -3.74
C PRO A 56 15.74 4.43 -4.46
N GLY A 57 16.19 5.59 -3.98
CA GLY A 57 17.27 6.34 -4.62
C GLY A 57 17.82 7.46 -3.73
N ASP A 58 18.47 8.44 -4.35
CA ASP A 58 19.12 9.56 -3.67
C ASP A 58 18.15 10.67 -3.22
N LEU A 59 16.83 10.46 -3.41
CA LEU A 59 15.83 11.41 -2.93
C LEU A 59 15.92 11.53 -1.40
N VAL A 60 16.21 12.73 -0.93
CA VAL A 60 16.32 13.07 0.50
C VAL A 60 14.97 13.53 0.99
N LEU A 61 14.46 12.86 2.02
CA LEU A 61 13.18 13.19 2.64
C LEU A 61 13.24 14.54 3.35
N GLN A 62 12.15 15.28 3.26
CA GLN A 62 12.01 16.61 3.85
C GLN A 62 10.80 16.68 4.80
N GLU A 63 10.79 17.68 5.67
CA GLU A 63 9.60 18.01 6.45
C GLU A 63 8.47 18.42 5.51
N GLY A 64 7.25 17.95 5.79
CA GLY A 64 6.08 18.13 4.94
C GLY A 64 5.84 17.00 3.93
N ASP A 65 6.84 16.15 3.67
CA ASP A 65 6.64 15.00 2.78
C ASP A 65 5.70 13.96 3.38
N ILE A 66 4.95 13.29 2.51
CA ILE A 66 4.36 11.98 2.82
C ILE A 66 5.12 10.90 2.06
N ILE A 67 5.29 9.75 2.70
CA ILE A 67 6.01 8.62 2.13
C ILE A 67 5.22 7.33 2.35
N SER A 68 4.82 6.67 1.27
CA SER A 68 4.26 5.33 1.30
C SER A 68 5.39 4.32 1.19
N ILE A 69 5.53 3.45 2.18
CA ILE A 69 6.47 2.34 2.18
C ILE A 69 5.67 1.06 2.06
N ASP A 70 5.95 0.34 1.01
CA ASP A 70 5.36 -0.94 0.68
C ASP A 70 6.42 -2.03 0.75
N ALA A 71 6.11 -3.10 1.49
CA ALA A 71 7.04 -4.15 1.88
C ALA A 71 6.43 -5.54 1.71
N GLY A 72 6.85 -6.22 0.67
CA GLY A 72 6.57 -7.64 0.47
C GLY A 72 7.65 -8.52 1.11
N VAL A 73 7.24 -9.54 1.85
CA VAL A 73 8.17 -10.46 2.54
C VAL A 73 7.82 -11.92 2.23
N TYR A 74 8.82 -12.69 1.82
CA TYR A 74 8.72 -14.14 1.62
C TYR A 74 9.38 -14.90 2.76
N LYS A 75 8.59 -15.69 3.47
CA LYS A 75 9.05 -16.55 4.56
C LYS A 75 8.21 -17.82 4.64
N ASN A 76 8.82 -18.96 4.99
CA ASN A 76 8.13 -20.24 5.16
C ASN A 76 7.27 -20.64 3.95
N LYS A 77 7.73 -20.36 2.73
CA LYS A 77 7.07 -20.66 1.44
C LYS A 77 5.83 -19.81 1.13
N PHE A 78 5.60 -18.72 1.86
CA PHE A 78 4.49 -17.80 1.62
C PHE A 78 4.98 -16.36 1.57
N HIS A 79 4.26 -15.55 0.81
CA HIS A 79 4.39 -14.11 0.76
C HIS A 79 3.40 -13.44 1.72
N ALA A 80 3.78 -12.29 2.24
CA ALA A 80 2.90 -11.33 2.88
C ALA A 80 3.25 -9.94 2.35
N ASP A 81 2.26 -9.10 2.16
CA ASP A 81 2.39 -7.76 1.60
C ASP A 81 1.70 -6.72 2.47
N SER A 82 2.30 -5.54 2.59
CA SER A 82 1.73 -4.48 3.42
C SER A 82 2.34 -3.13 3.13
N ALA A 83 1.50 -2.11 3.02
CA ALA A 83 1.94 -0.74 2.82
C ALA A 83 1.37 0.21 3.88
N TYR A 84 2.15 1.22 4.23
CA TYR A 84 1.74 2.29 5.14
C TYR A 84 2.30 3.64 4.67
N THR A 85 1.45 4.67 4.70
CA THR A 85 1.85 6.05 4.39
C THR A 85 2.17 6.81 5.67
N TYR A 86 3.36 7.37 5.76
CA TYR A 86 3.85 8.19 6.87
C TYR A 86 3.88 9.66 6.47
N GLY A 87 3.49 10.54 7.37
CA GLY A 87 3.72 11.99 7.25
C GLY A 87 4.98 12.39 8.02
N ILE A 88 5.81 13.24 7.46
CA ILE A 88 7.08 13.69 8.04
C ILE A 88 6.92 15.14 8.53
N GLY A 89 7.02 15.35 9.84
CA GLY A 89 6.88 16.68 10.45
C GLY A 89 5.50 17.29 10.22
N SER A 90 5.46 18.55 9.82
CA SER A 90 4.23 19.32 9.57
C SER A 90 3.76 19.09 8.13
N VAL A 91 2.80 18.21 7.95
CA VAL A 91 2.16 17.92 6.66
C VAL A 91 0.91 18.79 6.49
N ASP A 92 0.63 19.22 5.25
CA ASP A 92 -0.57 20.01 4.93
C ASP A 92 -1.85 19.31 5.36
N ALA A 93 -2.81 20.05 5.91
CA ALA A 93 -4.05 19.50 6.48
C ALA A 93 -4.88 18.69 5.47
N GLU A 94 -4.92 19.09 4.19
CA GLU A 94 -5.60 18.35 3.14
C GLU A 94 -4.92 17.01 2.83
N VAL A 95 -3.59 16.96 2.93
CA VAL A 95 -2.80 15.73 2.74
C VAL A 95 -2.93 14.82 3.96
N GLN A 96 -2.95 15.37 5.17
CA GLN A 96 -3.27 14.59 6.38
C GLN A 96 -4.65 13.94 6.27
N LYS A 97 -5.64 14.69 5.78
CA LYS A 97 -6.98 14.16 5.57
C LYS A 97 -7.02 13.07 4.50
N LEU A 98 -6.27 13.21 3.40
CA LEU A 98 -6.09 12.16 2.41
C LEU A 98 -5.57 10.86 3.05
N MET A 99 -4.50 10.95 3.87
CA MET A 99 -3.93 9.79 4.55
C MET A 99 -4.94 9.09 5.46
N GLN A 100 -5.69 9.85 6.26
CA GLN A 100 -6.77 9.32 7.12
C GLN A 100 -7.85 8.61 6.31
N VAL A 101 -8.36 9.27 5.26
CA VAL A 101 -9.42 8.72 4.40
C VAL A 101 -8.94 7.46 3.68
N THR A 102 -7.69 7.41 3.22
CA THR A 102 -7.13 6.22 2.59
C THR A 102 -7.04 5.05 3.57
N LYS A 103 -6.54 5.29 4.78
CA LYS A 103 -6.45 4.29 5.85
C LYS A 103 -7.85 3.78 6.27
N GLU A 104 -8.81 4.67 6.46
CA GLU A 104 -10.20 4.30 6.76
C GLU A 104 -10.83 3.47 5.64
N SER A 105 -10.57 3.83 4.37
CA SER A 105 -11.10 3.10 3.21
C SER A 105 -10.56 1.67 3.14
N LEU A 106 -9.31 1.43 3.53
CA LEU A 106 -8.73 0.09 3.66
C LEU A 106 -9.57 -0.76 4.62
N TYR A 107 -9.89 -0.26 5.80
CA TYR A 107 -10.68 -1.01 6.78
C TYR A 107 -12.14 -1.21 6.35
N LEU A 108 -12.73 -0.24 5.63
CA LEU A 108 -14.06 -0.41 5.04
C LEU A 108 -14.05 -1.52 3.98
N GLY A 109 -13.04 -1.57 3.12
CA GLY A 109 -12.84 -2.65 2.16
C GLY A 109 -12.60 -3.99 2.86
N LEU A 110 -11.70 -4.03 3.84
CA LEU A 110 -11.37 -5.21 4.62
C LEU A 110 -12.63 -5.84 5.26
N ASN A 111 -13.51 -5.05 5.84
CA ASN A 111 -14.76 -5.52 6.44
C ASN A 111 -15.71 -6.18 5.43
N GLN A 112 -15.52 -5.97 4.12
CA GLN A 112 -16.28 -6.64 3.07
C GLN A 112 -15.64 -7.97 2.62
N ALA A 113 -14.40 -8.27 2.99
CA ALA A 113 -13.68 -9.48 2.59
C ALA A 113 -14.20 -10.74 3.32
N GLN A 114 -15.49 -11.00 3.22
CA GLN A 114 -16.19 -12.11 3.88
C GLN A 114 -16.44 -13.25 2.92
N ALA A 115 -16.41 -14.48 3.42
CA ALA A 115 -16.79 -15.66 2.63
C ALA A 115 -18.22 -15.51 2.07
N GLY A 116 -18.36 -15.76 0.78
CA GLY A 116 -19.64 -15.61 0.07
C GLY A 116 -19.84 -14.27 -0.62
N LYS A 117 -19.19 -13.19 -0.17
CA LYS A 117 -19.13 -11.89 -0.89
C LYS A 117 -18.19 -11.97 -2.09
N ARG A 118 -18.04 -10.87 -2.79
CA ARG A 118 -17.21 -10.76 -4.00
C ARG A 118 -16.21 -9.62 -3.89
N VAL A 119 -15.16 -9.64 -4.71
CA VAL A 119 -14.15 -8.56 -4.75
C VAL A 119 -14.76 -7.19 -5.07
N GLY A 120 -15.86 -7.14 -5.84
CA GLY A 120 -16.59 -5.91 -6.11
C GLY A 120 -17.27 -5.31 -4.87
N ASP A 121 -17.57 -6.11 -3.83
CA ASP A 121 -18.07 -5.58 -2.55
C ASP A 121 -16.97 -4.83 -1.82
N VAL A 122 -15.73 -5.35 -1.86
CA VAL A 122 -14.53 -4.71 -1.32
C VAL A 122 -14.27 -3.39 -2.02
N GLY A 123 -14.13 -3.41 -3.35
CA GLY A 123 -13.83 -2.22 -4.14
C GLY A 123 -14.94 -1.16 -4.05
N ASN A 124 -16.22 -1.56 -4.02
CA ASN A 124 -17.32 -0.62 -3.85
C ASN A 124 -17.25 0.12 -2.50
N ALA A 125 -16.89 -0.57 -1.42
CA ALA A 125 -16.79 0.05 -0.10
C ALA A 125 -15.67 1.11 -0.08
N VAL A 126 -14.52 0.83 -0.67
CA VAL A 126 -13.42 1.77 -0.84
C VAL A 126 -13.87 2.98 -1.69
N GLN A 127 -14.40 2.70 -2.88
CA GLN A 127 -14.74 3.72 -3.87
C GLN A 127 -15.82 4.70 -3.34
N VAL A 128 -16.93 4.17 -2.86
CA VAL A 128 -18.06 5.01 -2.43
C VAL A 128 -17.65 5.95 -1.29
N TYR A 129 -16.86 5.46 -0.35
CA TYR A 129 -16.37 6.27 0.74
C TYR A 129 -15.43 7.38 0.26
N THR A 130 -14.39 7.04 -0.49
CA THR A 130 -13.36 7.99 -0.89
C THR A 130 -13.86 9.01 -1.93
N GLU A 131 -14.62 8.57 -2.95
CA GLU A 131 -15.18 9.46 -3.97
C GLU A 131 -16.25 10.41 -3.39
N SER A 132 -17.01 9.99 -2.35
CA SER A 132 -17.96 10.88 -1.66
C SER A 132 -17.29 12.07 -0.94
N LEU A 133 -16.01 11.93 -0.64
CA LEU A 133 -15.17 12.97 -0.02
C LEU A 133 -14.34 13.75 -1.06
N GLY A 134 -14.53 13.47 -2.35
CA GLY A 134 -13.90 14.20 -3.46
C GLY A 134 -12.52 13.68 -3.87
N TYR A 135 -12.08 12.51 -3.39
CA TYR A 135 -10.77 11.92 -3.74
C TYR A 135 -10.85 11.04 -4.98
N GLY A 136 -9.72 10.92 -5.68
CA GLY A 136 -9.58 10.07 -6.86
C GLY A 136 -9.14 8.65 -6.51
N VAL A 137 -9.94 7.63 -6.88
CA VAL A 137 -9.55 6.21 -6.72
C VAL A 137 -8.80 5.75 -7.95
N VAL A 138 -7.56 5.29 -7.80
CA VAL A 138 -6.76 4.69 -8.88
C VAL A 138 -7.43 3.39 -9.35
N ARG A 139 -7.51 3.20 -10.68
CA ARG A 139 -8.23 2.07 -11.29
C ARG A 139 -7.34 1.16 -12.13
N GLU A 140 -6.18 1.65 -12.50
CA GLU A 140 -5.21 0.96 -13.35
C GLU A 140 -4.37 -0.07 -12.58
N LEU A 141 -4.40 0.03 -11.25
CA LEU A 141 -3.71 -0.86 -10.31
C LEU A 141 -4.72 -1.37 -9.29
N VAL A 142 -4.53 -2.61 -8.87
CA VAL A 142 -5.51 -3.33 -8.06
C VAL A 142 -4.79 -4.26 -7.07
N GLY A 143 -5.44 -4.58 -5.96
CA GLY A 143 -5.01 -5.63 -5.07
C GLY A 143 -5.10 -7.02 -5.71
N HIS A 144 -4.61 -8.02 -5.04
CA HIS A 144 -4.41 -9.36 -5.61
C HIS A 144 -4.53 -10.47 -4.57
N GLY A 145 -4.64 -11.71 -5.01
CA GLY A 145 -4.37 -12.85 -4.17
C GLY A 145 -2.90 -12.87 -3.73
N VAL A 146 -2.64 -13.34 -2.52
CA VAL A 146 -1.30 -13.51 -1.95
C VAL A 146 -1.16 -14.93 -1.43
N GLY A 147 -0.04 -15.60 -1.72
CA GLY A 147 0.14 -16.96 -1.26
C GLY A 147 1.55 -17.49 -1.47
N LYS A 148 1.68 -18.55 -2.23
CA LYS A 148 2.99 -19.09 -2.64
C LYS A 148 3.68 -18.19 -3.66
N ASN A 149 2.91 -17.46 -4.44
CA ASN A 149 3.38 -16.39 -5.29
C ASN A 149 2.98 -15.05 -4.68
N LEU A 150 3.74 -14.01 -4.97
CA LEU A 150 3.45 -12.65 -4.50
C LEU A 150 2.10 -12.18 -5.05
N HIS A 151 1.88 -12.34 -6.34
CA HIS A 151 0.62 -12.02 -7.01
C HIS A 151 -0.07 -13.31 -7.48
N GLU A 152 -1.27 -13.52 -6.96
CA GLU A 152 -2.16 -14.63 -7.33
C GLU A 152 -3.56 -14.08 -7.67
N SER A 153 -4.37 -14.90 -8.31
CA SER A 153 -5.80 -14.59 -8.47
C SER A 153 -6.54 -14.68 -7.11
N PRO A 154 -7.61 -13.89 -6.91
CA PRO A 154 -8.19 -12.92 -7.85
C PRO A 154 -7.54 -11.55 -7.80
N GLU A 155 -7.76 -10.72 -8.84
CA GLU A 155 -7.59 -9.28 -8.72
C GLU A 155 -8.62 -8.70 -7.75
N VAL A 156 -8.22 -7.69 -6.96
CA VAL A 156 -9.04 -7.03 -5.92
C VAL A 156 -9.07 -5.52 -6.18
N PRO A 157 -9.89 -5.05 -7.11
CA PRO A 157 -9.99 -3.62 -7.42
C PRO A 157 -10.44 -2.79 -6.22
N ASN A 158 -9.97 -1.54 -6.15
CA ASN A 158 -10.40 -0.54 -5.17
C ASN A 158 -11.66 0.21 -5.60
N TYR A 159 -12.35 -0.29 -6.62
CA TYR A 159 -13.57 0.24 -7.20
C TYR A 159 -14.45 -0.90 -7.72
N GLY A 160 -15.71 -0.60 -8.01
CA GLY A 160 -16.61 -1.58 -8.63
C GLY A 160 -18.04 -1.52 -8.09
N ARG A 161 -18.83 -2.52 -8.47
CA ARG A 161 -20.22 -2.66 -8.04
C ARG A 161 -20.31 -3.81 -7.04
N ARG A 162 -21.21 -3.65 -6.07
CA ARG A 162 -21.55 -4.73 -5.14
C ARG A 162 -22.03 -5.96 -5.89
N GLY A 163 -21.52 -7.11 -5.50
CA GLY A 163 -21.90 -8.39 -6.08
C GLY A 163 -21.17 -8.74 -7.39
N ASP A 164 -20.24 -7.91 -7.88
CA ASP A 164 -19.47 -8.17 -9.08
C ASP A 164 -18.11 -8.85 -8.78
N GLY A 165 -17.52 -9.48 -9.78
CA GLY A 165 -16.20 -10.06 -9.74
C GLY A 165 -16.11 -11.43 -9.05
N ALA A 166 -14.91 -11.84 -8.71
CA ALA A 166 -14.62 -13.15 -8.12
C ALA A 166 -15.27 -13.32 -6.75
N LYS A 167 -15.85 -14.50 -6.51
CA LYS A 167 -16.44 -14.82 -5.20
C LYS A 167 -15.35 -15.15 -4.20
N LEU A 168 -15.39 -14.51 -3.05
CA LEU A 168 -14.49 -14.77 -1.93
C LEU A 168 -14.90 -16.08 -1.23
N LYS A 169 -13.91 -16.94 -1.01
CA LYS A 169 -14.08 -18.23 -0.36
C LYS A 169 -13.22 -18.29 0.89
N GLU A 170 -13.68 -19.03 1.87
CA GLU A 170 -12.87 -19.34 3.05
C GLU A 170 -11.52 -19.95 2.64
N GLY A 171 -10.45 -19.53 3.33
CA GLY A 171 -9.07 -19.90 3.06
C GLY A 171 -8.36 -19.05 2.00
N MET A 172 -9.07 -18.17 1.28
CA MET A 172 -8.40 -17.18 0.41
C MET A 172 -7.61 -16.17 1.22
N VAL A 173 -6.47 -15.78 0.70
CA VAL A 173 -5.66 -14.67 1.23
C VAL A 173 -5.50 -13.66 0.11
N ILE A 174 -5.80 -12.40 0.39
CA ILE A 174 -5.80 -11.31 -0.60
C ILE A 174 -5.11 -10.06 -0.04
N ALA A 175 -4.47 -9.29 -0.90
CA ALA A 175 -4.05 -7.92 -0.64
C ALA A 175 -5.22 -6.97 -0.90
N ILE A 176 -5.51 -6.11 0.05
CA ILE A 176 -6.44 -4.98 -0.10
C ILE A 176 -5.61 -3.73 0.07
N GLU A 177 -5.49 -2.94 -0.98
CA GLU A 177 -4.47 -1.90 -1.12
C GLU A 177 -5.02 -0.63 -1.78
N PRO A 178 -5.91 0.15 -1.13
CA PRO A 178 -6.40 1.38 -1.70
C PRO A 178 -5.26 2.36 -1.99
N MET A 179 -5.23 2.84 -3.24
CA MET A 179 -4.40 3.91 -3.76
C MET A 179 -5.30 5.10 -4.07
N ILE A 180 -5.21 6.15 -3.25
CA ILE A 180 -6.12 7.28 -3.27
C ILE A 180 -5.35 8.57 -3.55
N ASN A 181 -5.79 9.30 -4.57
CA ASN A 181 -5.20 10.56 -5.00
C ASN A 181 -5.97 11.75 -4.42
N LEU A 182 -5.26 12.77 -3.98
CA LEU A 182 -5.84 14.05 -3.53
C LEU A 182 -6.62 14.77 -4.65
N GLY A 183 -6.23 14.51 -5.90
CA GLY A 183 -6.83 15.11 -7.07
C GLY A 183 -7.44 14.10 -8.02
N LYS A 184 -6.99 14.14 -9.27
CA LYS A 184 -7.49 13.26 -10.33
C LYS A 184 -7.07 11.82 -10.10
N ARG A 185 -7.96 10.87 -10.46
CA ARG A 185 -7.68 9.44 -10.35
C ARG A 185 -6.64 8.89 -11.34
N GLN A 186 -6.40 9.62 -12.44
CA GLN A 186 -5.52 9.18 -13.52
C GLN A 186 -4.06 9.22 -13.10
N ILE A 187 -3.31 8.29 -13.65
CA ILE A 187 -1.90 8.09 -13.38
C ILE A 187 -1.04 8.20 -14.63
N SER A 188 0.26 8.30 -14.43
CA SER A 188 1.28 8.19 -15.48
C SER A 188 2.42 7.29 -15.00
N VAL A 189 3.07 6.60 -15.93
CA VAL A 189 4.26 5.78 -15.66
C VAL A 189 5.49 6.57 -16.02
N ASP A 190 6.46 6.66 -15.13
CA ASP A 190 7.74 7.32 -15.37
C ASP A 190 8.61 6.53 -16.38
N LYS A 191 9.65 7.17 -16.90
CA LYS A 191 10.56 6.57 -17.91
C LYS A 191 11.32 5.34 -17.40
N ASP A 192 11.46 5.17 -16.09
CA ASP A 192 12.05 3.99 -15.47
C ASP A 192 11.19 2.73 -15.69
N GLY A 193 9.88 2.95 -15.98
CA GLY A 193 8.89 1.92 -16.26
C GLY A 193 8.39 1.17 -15.01
N TRP A 194 8.65 1.73 -13.81
CA TRP A 194 8.16 1.25 -12.52
C TRP A 194 7.36 2.31 -11.78
N THR A 195 7.95 3.50 -11.59
CA THR A 195 7.36 4.58 -10.81
C THR A 195 6.04 5.06 -11.41
N ILE A 196 4.97 4.97 -10.64
CA ILE A 196 3.62 5.41 -11.01
C ILE A 196 3.32 6.71 -10.29
N ARG A 197 2.89 7.74 -11.03
CA ARG A 197 2.58 9.06 -10.49
C ARG A 197 1.16 9.51 -10.80
N THR A 198 0.64 10.39 -9.95
CA THR A 198 -0.59 11.11 -10.26
C THR A 198 -0.39 12.02 -11.47
N ILE A 199 -1.39 12.09 -12.36
CA ILE A 199 -1.28 12.89 -13.59
C ILE A 199 -1.22 14.40 -13.31
N ASP A 200 -1.79 14.83 -12.20
CA ASP A 200 -1.86 16.24 -11.78
C ASP A 200 -0.81 16.62 -10.74
N ARG A 201 0.09 15.69 -10.39
CA ARG A 201 1.18 15.88 -9.43
C ARG A 201 0.73 16.23 -8.01
N LYS A 202 -0.53 15.98 -7.68
CA LYS A 202 -1.04 16.07 -6.32
C LYS A 202 -0.68 14.80 -5.52
N ALA A 203 -0.71 14.91 -4.20
CA ALA A 203 -0.36 13.81 -3.31
C ALA A 203 -1.22 12.56 -3.53
N SER A 204 -0.62 11.40 -3.31
CA SER A 204 -1.29 10.10 -3.25
C SER A 204 -0.92 9.37 -1.97
N ALA A 205 -1.87 8.65 -1.38
CA ALA A 205 -1.64 7.80 -0.22
C ALA A 205 -1.97 6.35 -0.55
N HIS A 206 -1.21 5.44 0.04
CA HIS A 206 -1.33 4.00 -0.12
C HIS A 206 -1.26 3.30 1.24
N PHE A 207 -2.25 2.50 1.55
CA PHE A 207 -2.27 1.61 2.72
C PHE A 207 -2.70 0.24 2.29
N GLU A 208 -2.10 -0.80 2.89
CA GLU A 208 -2.35 -2.16 2.48
C GLU A 208 -2.29 -3.14 3.65
N HIS A 209 -3.19 -4.12 3.60
CA HIS A 209 -3.13 -5.32 4.43
C HIS A 209 -3.26 -6.59 3.59
N THR A 210 -2.45 -7.59 3.93
CA THR A 210 -2.74 -8.98 3.59
C THR A 210 -3.87 -9.47 4.50
N VAL A 211 -4.97 -9.96 3.90
CA VAL A 211 -6.23 -10.31 4.59
C VAL A 211 -6.61 -11.75 4.30
N GLY A 212 -6.81 -12.55 5.34
CA GLY A 212 -7.38 -13.88 5.25
C GLY A 212 -8.90 -13.85 5.30
N VAL A 213 -9.55 -14.51 4.36
CA VAL A 213 -11.01 -14.76 4.37
C VAL A 213 -11.28 -15.98 5.24
N THR A 214 -11.90 -15.80 6.40
CA THR A 214 -12.15 -16.92 7.34
C THR A 214 -13.65 -17.12 7.58
N ALA A 215 -14.02 -18.26 8.17
CA ALA A 215 -15.40 -18.54 8.55
C ALA A 215 -15.96 -17.52 9.56
N ALA A 216 -15.08 -16.96 10.42
CA ALA A 216 -15.45 -15.95 11.41
C ALA A 216 -15.46 -14.51 10.85
N GLY A 217 -15.14 -14.34 9.56
CA GLY A 217 -15.00 -13.06 8.87
C GLY A 217 -13.57 -12.75 8.45
N PRO A 218 -13.31 -11.55 7.91
CA PRO A 218 -11.99 -11.16 7.45
C PRO A 218 -11.02 -11.00 8.62
N LYS A 219 -9.77 -11.43 8.41
CA LYS A 219 -8.69 -11.30 9.38
C LYS A 219 -7.48 -10.64 8.71
N ALA A 220 -7.08 -9.48 9.17
CA ALA A 220 -5.79 -8.92 8.79
C ALA A 220 -4.67 -9.84 9.28
N LEU A 221 -3.79 -10.27 8.37
CA LEU A 221 -2.63 -11.12 8.65
C LEU A 221 -1.36 -10.28 8.86
N THR A 222 -1.34 -9.05 8.34
CA THR A 222 -0.38 -8.00 8.64
C THR A 222 -0.94 -7.06 9.71
N THR A 223 -0.11 -6.25 10.34
CA THR A 223 -0.56 -5.35 11.41
C THR A 223 0.17 -4.01 11.38
N PHE A 224 -0.56 -2.93 11.62
CA PHE A 224 -0.01 -1.59 11.83
C PHE A 224 0.30 -1.28 13.30
N ALA A 225 -0.03 -2.19 14.24
CA ALA A 225 0.10 -1.93 15.67
C ALA A 225 1.50 -1.45 16.10
N TYR A 226 2.56 -2.07 15.56
CA TYR A 226 3.94 -1.67 15.86
C TYR A 226 4.30 -0.27 15.28
N ILE A 227 3.72 0.06 14.12
CA ILE A 227 3.87 1.38 13.50
C ILE A 227 3.17 2.41 14.38
N GLU A 228 1.90 2.19 14.69
CA GLU A 228 1.06 3.11 15.45
C GLU A 228 1.58 3.32 16.88
N GLU A 229 2.18 2.30 17.50
CA GLU A 229 2.84 2.45 18.79
C GLU A 229 4.03 3.43 18.72
N VAL A 230 4.85 3.34 17.67
CA VAL A 230 5.96 4.28 17.44
C VAL A 230 5.44 5.68 17.14
N LEU A 231 4.37 5.81 16.35
CA LEU A 231 3.81 7.11 15.98
C LEU A 231 3.26 7.87 17.18
N LYS A 232 2.70 7.20 18.19
CA LYS A 232 2.20 7.84 19.42
C LYS A 232 3.26 8.64 20.18
N THR A 233 4.53 8.26 20.06
CA THR A 233 5.66 8.88 20.77
C THR A 233 6.62 9.60 19.83
N SER A 234 6.37 9.57 18.52
CA SER A 234 7.22 10.21 17.53
C SER A 234 7.07 11.75 17.60
N THR A 235 8.20 12.44 17.57
CA THR A 235 8.26 13.91 17.40
C THR A 235 8.52 14.29 15.94
N VAL A 236 8.72 13.32 15.07
CA VAL A 236 9.10 13.50 13.65
C VAL A 236 8.02 13.03 12.72
N LEU A 237 7.30 11.96 13.07
CA LEU A 237 6.26 11.37 12.21
C LEU A 237 4.88 11.73 12.72
N LEU A 238 4.02 12.10 11.78
CA LEU A 238 2.62 12.42 12.05
C LEU A 238 1.86 11.16 12.49
N ASN A 239 1.12 11.27 13.57
CA ASN A 239 0.17 10.25 14.01
C ASN A 239 -1.22 10.54 13.40
N ILE A 240 -1.71 9.64 12.53
CA ILE A 240 -2.99 9.74 11.82
C ILE A 240 -3.97 8.63 12.26
#